data_9792650b44b6dacb5fe2e49b6c4ec9d4
#
_entry.id   9792650b44b6dacb5fe2e49b6c4ec9d4
#
_cell.length_a   1.000
_cell.length_b   1.000
_cell.length_c   1.000
_cell.angle_alpha   90.00
_cell.angle_beta   90.00
_cell.angle_gamma   90.00
#
_symmetry.space_group_name_H-M   'P 1'
#
loop_
_entity.id
_entity.type
_entity.pdbx_description
1 polymer ?
#
loop_
_entity_poly.entity_id
_entity_poly.type
_entity_poly.pdbx_seq_one_letter_code
_entity_poly.pdbx_strand_id
1 'polypeptide(L)'
;MAEMKKVATRDSYGNALKELGAEFDNLVVLDADLAGATKTGTFKKAFPDRHFDCGIAEANMICMAAGMSTAGLVPFASSFAMFAAGRAFEQVRNSIGYPHLNVKIGATHGGISVGEDGASHQCCEDFALMRSIPGMTVICPADDIEAKAAVRAAYEMEGPVYLRFGRLAVPVFHREDYKFEIGKGEVLREGSDVAIIANGLLVYEAIEAGEKLAEAGINAMVINMATIKPLDEELVLAAAKKCGKVITCEEHSVIGGLGEAVCGLLSEKCPTIVKRIGVNDEFGHSGPAKDLLKQFGLCSDRIVEAAKELCK
;
A
#
# COMPACT_ATOMS: atom_id res chain seq x y z
N MET A 1 -22.77 -14.65 10.68
CA MET A 1 -21.30 -14.49 10.84
C MET A 1 -21.05 -13.36 11.85
N ALA A 2 -20.10 -13.51 12.79
CA ALA A 2 -19.74 -12.40 13.68
C ALA A 2 -19.22 -11.24 12.82
N GLU A 3 -19.58 -10.00 13.18
CA GLU A 3 -19.12 -8.82 12.47
C GLU A 3 -17.59 -8.73 12.61
N MET A 4 -16.88 -8.75 11.49
CA MET A 4 -15.43 -8.73 11.46
C MET A 4 -14.93 -7.36 11.95
N LYS A 5 -13.94 -7.35 12.85
CA LYS A 5 -13.30 -6.11 13.30
C LYS A 5 -12.77 -5.33 12.10
N LYS A 6 -12.97 -4.01 12.09
CA LYS A 6 -12.46 -3.12 11.04
C LYS A 6 -11.51 -2.09 11.64
N VAL A 7 -10.35 -1.90 11.01
CA VAL A 7 -9.33 -0.93 11.43
C VAL A 7 -8.79 -0.21 10.20
N ALA A 8 -8.58 1.09 10.30
CA ALA A 8 -7.89 1.82 9.24
C ALA A 8 -6.38 1.57 9.36
N THR A 9 -5.71 1.24 8.26
CA THR A 9 -4.27 0.90 8.30
C THR A 9 -3.39 2.06 8.79
N ARG A 10 -3.86 3.33 8.66
CA ARG A 10 -3.18 4.48 9.30
C ARG A 10 -3.22 4.44 10.83
N ASP A 11 -4.29 3.89 11.44
CA ASP A 11 -4.36 3.71 12.90
C ASP A 11 -3.37 2.63 13.35
N SER A 12 -3.25 1.56 12.57
CA SER A 12 -2.26 0.50 12.75
C SER A 12 -0.84 1.04 12.67
N TYR A 13 -0.57 1.93 11.71
CA TYR A 13 0.70 2.63 11.56
C TYR A 13 1.08 3.43 12.81
N GLY A 14 0.19 4.29 13.30
CA GLY A 14 0.44 5.07 14.51
C GLY A 14 0.69 4.23 15.77
N ASN A 15 -0.02 3.09 15.89
CA ASN A 15 0.18 2.14 16.99
C ASN A 15 1.51 1.40 16.84
N ALA A 16 1.87 0.94 15.66
CA ALA A 16 3.15 0.27 15.40
C ALA A 16 4.35 1.19 15.70
N LEU A 17 4.28 2.46 15.30
CA LEU A 17 5.30 3.44 15.63
C LEU A 17 5.49 3.58 17.15
N LYS A 18 4.39 3.65 17.92
CA LYS A 18 4.46 3.72 19.38
C LYS A 18 5.07 2.46 19.97
N GLU A 19 4.72 1.28 19.47
CA GLU A 19 5.26 -0.01 19.91
C GLU A 19 6.78 -0.07 19.65
N LEU A 20 7.21 0.25 18.41
CA LEU A 20 8.63 0.30 18.03
C LEU A 20 9.41 1.37 18.79
N GLY A 21 8.81 2.53 19.07
CA GLY A 21 9.44 3.58 19.83
C GLY A 21 9.74 3.21 21.30
N ALA A 22 9.01 2.24 21.86
CA ALA A 22 9.30 1.68 23.18
C ALA A 22 10.46 0.66 23.15
N GLU A 23 10.73 0.07 22.00
CA GLU A 23 11.80 -0.93 21.82
C GLU A 23 13.12 -0.29 21.35
N PHE A 24 13.05 0.80 20.57
CA PHE A 24 14.19 1.37 19.85
C PHE A 24 14.30 2.88 20.06
N ASP A 25 15.40 3.31 20.68
CA ASP A 25 15.62 4.73 21.02
C ASP A 25 16.04 5.57 19.80
N ASN A 26 16.58 4.96 18.74
CA ASN A 26 17.00 5.65 17.52
C ASN A 26 15.85 5.89 16.51
N LEU A 27 14.64 5.37 16.79
CA LEU A 27 13.46 5.66 15.99
C LEU A 27 12.95 7.07 16.30
N VAL A 28 12.83 7.90 15.26
CA VAL A 28 12.25 9.24 15.33
C VAL A 28 11.13 9.40 14.31
N VAL A 29 10.16 10.26 14.60
CA VAL A 29 9.00 10.48 13.74
C VAL A 29 8.92 11.95 13.37
N LEU A 30 8.75 12.22 12.08
CA LEU A 30 8.52 13.57 11.55
C LEU A 30 7.11 13.64 10.93
N ASP A 31 6.49 14.80 11.04
CA ASP A 31 5.17 15.08 10.47
C ASP A 31 5.13 16.49 9.89
N ALA A 32 4.22 16.72 8.94
CA ALA A 32 4.02 18.01 8.29
C ALA A 32 2.65 18.61 8.69
N ASP A 33 2.47 18.89 10.00
CA ASP A 33 1.25 19.45 10.60
C ASP A 33 0.00 18.56 10.42
N LEU A 34 0.18 17.26 10.27
CA LEU A 34 -0.89 16.28 10.04
C LEU A 34 -0.93 15.15 11.08
N ALA A 35 -0.24 15.29 12.23
CA ALA A 35 -0.07 14.22 13.22
C ALA A 35 -1.39 13.59 13.71
N GLY A 36 -2.48 14.34 13.76
CA GLY A 36 -3.81 13.83 14.09
C GLY A 36 -4.39 12.92 12.99
N ALA A 37 -4.16 13.25 11.74
CA ALA A 37 -4.67 12.53 10.56
C ALA A 37 -3.80 11.33 10.21
N THR A 38 -2.47 11.48 10.22
CA THR A 38 -1.49 10.41 9.96
C THR A 38 -1.38 9.40 11.11
N LYS A 39 -1.92 9.77 12.30
CA LYS A 39 -1.83 8.99 13.56
C LYS A 39 -0.46 8.98 14.21
N THR A 40 0.51 9.72 13.70
CA THR A 40 1.81 9.94 14.37
C THR A 40 1.66 10.64 15.72
N GLY A 41 0.54 11.33 15.95
CA GLY A 41 0.16 11.87 17.26
C GLY A 41 0.11 10.84 18.39
N THR A 42 -0.07 9.55 18.06
CA THR A 42 0.03 8.44 19.04
C THR A 42 1.46 8.28 19.52
N PHE A 43 2.45 8.35 18.63
CA PHE A 43 3.87 8.37 18.96
C PHE A 43 4.26 9.65 19.70
N LYS A 44 3.83 10.82 19.23
CA LYS A 44 4.09 12.12 19.87
C LYS A 44 3.70 12.16 21.34
N LYS A 45 2.55 11.57 21.69
CA LYS A 45 2.08 11.50 23.08
C LYS A 45 2.97 10.63 23.96
N ALA A 46 3.55 9.55 23.43
CA ALA A 46 4.41 8.63 24.16
C ALA A 46 5.87 9.10 24.22
N PHE A 47 6.36 9.71 23.16
CA PHE A 47 7.75 10.11 22.96
C PHE A 47 7.86 11.52 22.37
N PRO A 48 7.49 12.58 23.12
CA PRO A 48 7.43 13.94 22.61
C PRO A 48 8.79 14.47 22.11
N ASP A 49 9.89 14.06 22.74
CA ASP A 49 11.25 14.50 22.39
C ASP A 49 11.81 13.82 21.11
N ARG A 50 11.11 12.82 20.58
CA ARG A 50 11.46 12.10 19.35
C ARG A 50 10.45 12.30 18.22
N HIS A 51 9.51 13.23 18.39
CA HIS A 51 8.55 13.63 17.37
C HIS A 51 8.78 15.09 16.96
N PHE A 52 8.93 15.32 15.65
CA PHE A 52 9.24 16.64 15.07
C PHE A 52 8.13 17.04 14.11
N ASP A 53 7.46 18.13 14.42
CA ASP A 53 6.49 18.75 13.51
C ASP A 53 7.21 19.80 12.67
N CYS A 54 7.27 19.58 11.36
CA CYS A 54 7.98 20.42 10.41
C CYS A 54 7.10 21.57 9.85
N GLY A 55 5.84 21.67 10.32
CA GLY A 55 4.84 22.53 9.69
C GLY A 55 4.43 22.01 8.31
N ILE A 56 3.66 22.80 7.56
CA ILE A 56 3.20 22.46 6.20
C ILE A 56 4.36 22.63 5.21
N ALA A 57 5.38 21.78 5.34
CA ALA A 57 6.65 21.88 4.60
C ALA A 57 7.24 20.48 4.31
N GLU A 58 6.57 19.68 3.51
CA GLU A 58 6.91 18.27 3.25
C GLU A 58 8.30 18.10 2.64
N ALA A 59 8.70 18.98 1.72
CA ALA A 59 10.04 18.96 1.14
C ALA A 59 11.13 19.16 2.22
N ASN A 60 10.91 20.10 3.15
CA ASN A 60 11.81 20.32 4.29
C ASN A 60 11.82 19.09 5.23
N MET A 61 10.65 18.53 5.54
CA MET A 61 10.52 17.31 6.36
C MET A 61 11.34 16.15 5.79
N ILE A 62 11.27 15.92 4.49
CA ILE A 62 12.05 14.88 3.81
C ILE A 62 13.55 15.15 3.89
N CYS A 63 14.00 16.40 3.70
CA CYS A 63 15.41 16.76 3.85
C CYS A 63 15.90 16.60 5.32
N MET A 64 15.07 16.97 6.30
CA MET A 64 15.38 16.76 7.72
C MET A 64 15.51 15.27 8.04
N ALA A 65 14.58 14.44 7.57
CA ALA A 65 14.64 12.99 7.73
C ALA A 65 15.92 12.40 7.09
N ALA A 66 16.30 12.87 5.91
CA ALA A 66 17.55 12.46 5.26
C ALA A 66 18.76 12.81 6.13
N GLY A 67 18.84 14.04 6.66
CA GLY A 67 19.92 14.47 7.57
C GLY A 67 19.96 13.65 8.85
N MET A 68 18.81 13.37 9.48
CA MET A 68 18.72 12.55 10.69
C MET A 68 19.20 11.10 10.45
N SER A 69 18.90 10.54 9.28
CA SER A 69 19.38 9.22 8.90
C SER A 69 20.89 9.14 8.80
N THR A 70 21.57 10.19 8.31
CA THR A 70 23.04 10.26 8.28
C THR A 70 23.68 10.33 9.67
N ALA A 71 22.90 10.71 10.68
CA ALA A 71 23.33 10.74 12.09
C ALA A 71 23.04 9.43 12.83
N GLY A 72 22.61 8.36 12.14
CA GLY A 72 22.34 7.04 12.72
C GLY A 72 20.93 6.86 13.30
N LEU A 73 20.02 7.81 13.06
CA LEU A 73 18.61 7.67 13.42
C LEU A 73 17.84 6.94 12.31
N VAL A 74 16.71 6.35 12.69
CA VAL A 74 15.75 5.74 11.74
C VAL A 74 14.48 6.61 11.72
N PRO A 75 14.42 7.59 10.82
CA PRO A 75 13.29 8.50 10.73
C PRO A 75 12.12 7.89 9.96
N PHE A 76 10.91 8.05 10.50
CA PHE A 76 9.63 7.86 9.83
C PHE A 76 9.05 9.24 9.50
N ALA A 77 9.13 9.64 8.22
CA ALA A 77 8.59 10.91 7.73
C ALA A 77 7.16 10.70 7.24
N SER A 78 6.19 11.40 7.83
CA SER A 78 4.76 11.12 7.66
C SER A 78 3.99 12.32 7.13
N SER A 79 3.20 12.09 6.09
CA SER A 79 2.23 13.04 5.53
C SER A 79 1.17 12.29 4.75
N PHE A 80 0.26 12.99 4.08
CA PHE A 80 -0.61 12.34 3.10
C PHE A 80 0.18 11.89 1.88
N ALA A 81 -0.26 10.80 1.24
CA ALA A 81 0.42 10.23 0.09
C ALA A 81 0.63 11.27 -1.03
N MET A 82 -0.39 12.09 -1.32
CA MET A 82 -0.27 13.16 -2.33
C MET A 82 0.84 14.15 -2.01
N PHE A 83 1.07 14.47 -0.74
CA PHE A 83 2.06 15.46 -0.36
C PHE A 83 3.45 14.84 -0.18
N ALA A 84 3.54 13.63 0.36
CA ALA A 84 4.80 12.91 0.48
C ALA A 84 5.36 12.50 -0.90
N ALA A 85 4.53 11.89 -1.75
CA ALA A 85 4.94 11.39 -3.05
C ALA A 85 4.93 12.47 -4.15
N GLY A 86 3.92 13.35 -4.15
CA GLY A 86 3.77 14.38 -5.18
C GLY A 86 4.61 15.63 -4.89
N ARG A 87 4.28 16.36 -3.80
CA ARG A 87 4.93 17.65 -3.47
C ARG A 87 6.42 17.51 -3.16
N ALA A 88 6.82 16.47 -2.45
CA ALA A 88 8.21 16.26 -2.04
C ALA A 88 8.97 15.24 -2.91
N PHE A 89 8.47 14.91 -4.11
CA PHE A 89 9.05 13.86 -4.95
C PHE A 89 10.55 14.05 -5.23
N GLU A 90 10.96 15.26 -5.58
CA GLU A 90 12.36 15.54 -5.87
C GLU A 90 13.26 15.28 -4.65
N GLN A 91 12.85 15.70 -3.46
CA GLN A 91 13.58 15.47 -2.22
C GLN A 91 13.61 14.00 -1.84
N VAL A 92 12.52 13.27 -2.01
CA VAL A 92 12.50 11.81 -1.83
C VAL A 92 13.50 11.15 -2.77
N ARG A 93 13.49 11.52 -4.04
CA ARG A 93 14.41 10.96 -5.06
C ARG A 93 15.87 11.30 -4.77
N ASN A 94 16.18 12.58 -4.56
CA ASN A 94 17.56 13.05 -4.52
C ASN A 94 18.19 13.04 -3.12
N SER A 95 17.39 13.32 -2.08
CA SER A 95 17.92 13.37 -0.71
C SER A 95 17.84 12.00 0.01
N ILE A 96 16.94 11.11 -0.41
CA ILE A 96 16.76 9.79 0.21
C ILE A 96 17.14 8.67 -0.75
N GLY A 97 16.53 8.60 -1.94
CA GLY A 97 16.70 7.49 -2.88
C GLY A 97 18.10 7.42 -3.46
N TYR A 98 18.63 8.53 -3.98
CA TYR A 98 19.94 8.56 -4.63
C TYR A 98 21.10 8.15 -3.69
N PRO A 99 21.21 8.69 -2.45
CA PRO A 99 22.20 8.24 -1.47
C PRO A 99 21.81 6.97 -0.74
N HIS A 100 20.64 6.37 -1.02
CA HIS A 100 20.11 5.15 -0.41
C HIS A 100 20.02 5.21 1.12
N LEU A 101 19.51 6.33 1.65
CA LEU A 101 19.41 6.57 3.09
C LEU A 101 18.30 5.76 3.76
N ASN A 102 18.53 5.39 5.01
CA ASN A 102 17.60 4.60 5.83
C ASN A 102 16.44 5.45 6.37
N VAL A 103 15.58 5.92 5.47
CA VAL A 103 14.38 6.71 5.78
C VAL A 103 13.13 5.96 5.42
N LYS A 104 12.13 5.96 6.31
CA LYS A 104 10.82 5.36 6.10
C LYS A 104 9.79 6.46 5.85
N ILE A 105 9.10 6.41 4.72
CA ILE A 105 8.06 7.37 4.37
C ILE A 105 6.71 6.74 4.70
N GLY A 106 6.07 7.22 5.76
CA GLY A 106 4.74 6.77 6.18
C GLY A 106 3.64 7.61 5.54
N ALA A 107 3.24 7.24 4.34
CA ALA A 107 2.26 7.95 3.54
C ALA A 107 0.84 7.47 3.83
N THR A 108 0.01 8.30 4.42
CA THR A 108 -1.40 7.98 4.70
C THR A 108 -2.33 8.59 3.66
N HIS A 109 -3.60 8.23 3.68
CA HIS A 109 -4.62 8.82 2.80
C HIS A 109 -4.29 8.63 1.30
N GLY A 110 -3.75 7.46 0.91
CA GLY A 110 -3.59 7.12 -0.51
C GLY A 110 -4.92 6.70 -1.15
N GLY A 111 -5.07 7.00 -2.44
CA GLY A 111 -6.19 6.53 -3.28
C GLY A 111 -7.48 7.32 -3.17
N ILE A 112 -8.52 6.78 -3.78
CA ILE A 112 -9.86 7.37 -3.90
C ILE A 112 -10.62 7.39 -2.56
N SER A 113 -10.35 6.43 -1.67
CA SER A 113 -11.03 6.29 -0.38
C SER A 113 -10.69 7.38 0.65
N VAL A 114 -9.86 8.36 0.28
CA VAL A 114 -9.75 9.63 1.01
C VAL A 114 -11.11 10.28 1.16
N GLY A 115 -11.93 10.18 0.12
CA GLY A 115 -13.35 10.53 0.22
C GLY A 115 -13.63 12.01 0.01
N GLU A 116 -14.18 12.66 1.02
CA GLU A 116 -14.75 14.02 0.94
C GLU A 116 -13.71 15.11 0.61
N ASP A 117 -12.45 14.91 0.96
CA ASP A 117 -11.36 15.85 0.66
C ASP A 117 -11.11 16.02 -0.85
N GLY A 118 -11.54 15.04 -1.66
CA GLY A 118 -11.60 15.13 -3.12
C GLY A 118 -10.25 15.02 -3.82
N ALA A 119 -10.25 15.30 -5.13
CA ALA A 119 -9.17 15.05 -6.06
C ALA A 119 -7.80 15.63 -5.65
N SER A 120 -7.78 16.78 -4.97
CA SER A 120 -6.52 17.42 -4.54
C SER A 120 -5.77 16.64 -3.44
N HIS A 121 -6.46 15.73 -2.75
CA HIS A 121 -5.93 14.91 -1.65
C HIS A 121 -5.88 13.42 -2.00
N GLN A 122 -6.70 12.98 -2.94
CA GLN A 122 -6.71 11.61 -3.46
C GLN A 122 -5.45 11.37 -4.31
N CYS A 123 -4.56 10.51 -3.83
CA CYS A 123 -3.32 10.17 -4.54
C CYS A 123 -3.48 8.82 -5.21
N CYS A 124 -3.58 8.82 -6.52
CA CYS A 124 -3.64 7.62 -7.35
C CYS A 124 -2.37 7.41 -8.19
N GLU A 125 -1.28 8.15 -7.90
CA GLU A 125 -0.03 8.18 -8.67
C GLU A 125 1.19 7.81 -7.83
N ASP A 126 1.04 7.64 -6.52
CA ASP A 126 2.13 7.46 -5.58
C ASP A 126 2.96 6.19 -5.83
N PHE A 127 2.33 5.07 -6.18
CA PHE A 127 3.07 3.86 -6.52
C PHE A 127 3.92 4.06 -7.77
N ALA A 128 3.38 4.71 -8.81
CA ALA A 128 4.11 5.01 -10.04
C ALA A 128 5.36 5.84 -9.74
N LEU A 129 5.21 6.91 -8.97
CA LEU A 129 6.30 7.80 -8.58
C LEU A 129 7.36 7.08 -7.76
N MET A 130 6.95 6.36 -6.71
CA MET A 130 7.88 5.71 -5.79
C MET A 130 8.57 4.47 -6.41
N ARG A 131 7.85 3.72 -7.22
CA ARG A 131 8.44 2.58 -7.96
C ARG A 131 9.52 3.01 -8.96
N SER A 132 9.43 4.21 -9.52
CA SER A 132 10.42 4.73 -10.47
C SER A 132 11.77 5.07 -9.81
N ILE A 133 11.82 5.24 -8.48
CA ILE A 133 13.06 5.57 -7.76
C ILE A 133 13.90 4.30 -7.58
N PRO A 134 15.17 4.25 -8.07
CA PRO A 134 16.05 3.11 -7.84
C PRO A 134 16.26 2.80 -6.36
N GLY A 135 16.21 1.52 -5.97
CA GLY A 135 16.41 1.08 -4.59
C GLY A 135 15.27 1.38 -3.60
N MET A 136 14.24 2.12 -3.99
CA MET A 136 13.05 2.36 -3.15
C MET A 136 12.23 1.08 -3.00
N THR A 137 11.93 0.68 -1.77
CA THR A 137 10.93 -0.37 -1.47
C THR A 137 9.55 0.26 -1.35
N VAL A 138 8.51 -0.37 -1.91
CA VAL A 138 7.12 0.16 -1.92
C VAL A 138 6.17 -0.89 -1.38
N ILE A 139 5.47 -0.54 -0.29
CA ILE A 139 4.60 -1.45 0.47
C ILE A 139 3.22 -0.82 0.67
N CYS A 140 2.16 -1.61 0.45
CA CYS A 140 0.77 -1.24 0.71
C CYS A 140 0.04 -2.39 1.44
N PRO A 141 0.04 -2.42 2.78
CA PRO A 141 -0.56 -3.50 3.55
C PRO A 141 -2.09 -3.47 3.50
N ALA A 142 -2.70 -4.64 3.63
CA ALA A 142 -4.13 -4.85 3.43
C ALA A 142 -4.97 -4.67 4.70
N ASP A 143 -4.45 -4.96 5.90
CA ASP A 143 -5.19 -4.88 7.16
C ASP A 143 -4.32 -4.45 8.37
N ASP A 144 -4.91 -4.45 9.58
CA ASP A 144 -4.25 -4.03 10.83
C ASP A 144 -2.99 -4.86 11.13
N ILE A 145 -3.09 -6.18 11.01
CA ILE A 145 -2.01 -7.09 11.37
C ILE A 145 -0.84 -6.95 10.39
N GLU A 146 -1.14 -6.99 9.10
CA GLU A 146 -0.13 -6.81 8.07
C GLU A 146 0.51 -5.42 8.13
N ALA A 147 -0.28 -4.36 8.38
CA ALA A 147 0.25 -3.01 8.50
C ALA A 147 1.27 -2.87 9.63
N LYS A 148 1.00 -3.43 10.81
CA LYS A 148 1.95 -3.42 11.93
C LYS A 148 3.22 -4.23 11.63
N ALA A 149 3.05 -5.40 11.04
CA ALA A 149 4.17 -6.25 10.64
C ALA A 149 5.03 -5.58 9.54
N ALA A 150 4.41 -4.91 8.57
CA ALA A 150 5.10 -4.17 7.52
C ALA A 150 5.89 -2.97 8.06
N VAL A 151 5.35 -2.24 9.07
CA VAL A 151 6.06 -1.13 9.73
C VAL A 151 7.30 -1.64 10.46
N ARG A 152 7.19 -2.78 11.16
CA ARG A 152 8.34 -3.42 11.83
C ARG A 152 9.39 -3.88 10.80
N ALA A 153 8.98 -4.59 9.76
CA ALA A 153 9.89 -5.04 8.70
C ALA A 153 10.59 -3.86 8.00
N ALA A 154 9.87 -2.75 7.79
CA ALA A 154 10.46 -1.53 7.26
C ALA A 154 11.50 -0.93 8.21
N TYR A 155 11.26 -0.92 9.52
CA TYR A 155 12.25 -0.45 10.51
C TYR A 155 13.52 -1.30 10.47
N GLU A 156 13.38 -2.62 10.40
CA GLU A 156 14.48 -3.58 10.42
C GLU A 156 15.27 -3.60 9.10
N MET A 157 14.67 -3.18 8.01
CA MET A 157 15.31 -3.09 6.70
C MET A 157 16.21 -1.85 6.61
N GLU A 158 17.44 -2.00 6.15
CA GLU A 158 18.30 -0.88 5.78
C GLU A 158 17.92 -0.33 4.40
N GLY A 159 17.84 1.01 4.28
CA GLY A 159 17.49 1.69 3.04
C GLY A 159 16.10 2.33 3.00
N PRO A 160 15.73 2.96 1.88
CA PRO A 160 14.50 3.73 1.76
C PRO A 160 13.27 2.83 1.56
N VAL A 161 12.21 3.11 2.34
CA VAL A 161 10.93 2.41 2.25
C VAL A 161 9.79 3.42 2.17
N TYR A 162 8.91 3.25 1.21
CA TYR A 162 7.62 3.92 1.10
C TYR A 162 6.51 2.98 1.56
N LEU A 163 5.78 3.38 2.60
CA LEU A 163 4.66 2.64 3.19
C LEU A 163 3.38 3.43 2.95
N ARG A 164 2.42 2.84 2.25
CA ARG A 164 1.13 3.48 1.97
C ARG A 164 0.03 2.93 2.85
N PHE A 165 -0.72 3.83 3.51
CA PHE A 165 -1.83 3.48 4.41
C PHE A 165 -3.13 4.16 4.00
N GLY A 166 -4.25 3.44 4.15
CA GLY A 166 -5.60 3.95 3.88
C GLY A 166 -6.22 4.72 5.05
N ARG A 167 -7.14 5.64 4.72
CA ARG A 167 -8.02 6.33 5.68
C ARG A 167 -9.21 5.47 6.09
N LEU A 168 -9.77 4.70 5.16
CA LEU A 168 -10.94 3.87 5.37
C LEU A 168 -10.61 2.66 6.26
N ALA A 169 -11.50 2.36 7.23
CA ALA A 169 -11.35 1.14 8.02
C ALA A 169 -11.71 -0.10 7.20
N VAL A 170 -10.80 -1.05 7.15
CA VAL A 170 -10.89 -2.31 6.41
C VAL A 170 -11.03 -3.52 7.34
N PRO A 171 -11.65 -4.63 6.91
CA PRO A 171 -11.72 -5.85 7.71
C PRO A 171 -10.33 -6.38 8.04
N VAL A 172 -10.17 -6.89 9.28
CA VAL A 172 -8.95 -7.58 9.74
C VAL A 172 -9.13 -9.07 9.48
N PHE A 173 -8.37 -9.62 8.56
CA PHE A 173 -8.49 -11.03 8.13
C PHE A 173 -7.21 -11.84 8.38
N HIS A 174 -6.05 -11.20 8.49
CA HIS A 174 -4.83 -11.88 8.93
C HIS A 174 -4.91 -12.29 10.41
N ARG A 175 -4.21 -13.34 10.74
CA ARG A 175 -4.11 -13.83 12.12
C ARG A 175 -2.96 -13.12 12.84
N GLU A 176 -2.99 -13.11 14.17
CA GLU A 176 -1.96 -12.45 14.99
C GLU A 176 -0.55 -13.07 14.84
N ASP A 177 -0.47 -14.33 14.38
CA ASP A 177 0.79 -15.03 14.10
C ASP A 177 1.34 -14.80 12.69
N TYR A 178 0.69 -13.93 11.89
CA TYR A 178 1.12 -13.57 10.54
C TYR A 178 2.53 -12.97 10.53
N LYS A 179 3.33 -13.42 9.56
CA LYS A 179 4.69 -12.93 9.35
C LYS A 179 4.78 -12.23 8.00
N PHE A 180 5.14 -10.98 8.05
CA PHE A 180 5.38 -10.18 6.86
C PHE A 180 6.83 -10.35 6.39
N GLU A 181 7.01 -10.63 5.12
CA GLU A 181 8.31 -10.69 4.46
C GLU A 181 8.31 -9.76 3.24
N ILE A 182 9.24 -8.79 3.23
CA ILE A 182 9.36 -7.82 2.12
C ILE A 182 9.70 -8.58 0.82
N GLY A 183 8.93 -8.31 -0.24
CA GLY A 183 9.12 -8.96 -1.55
C GLY A 183 8.43 -10.31 -1.68
N LYS A 184 7.65 -10.74 -0.69
CA LYS A 184 6.82 -11.95 -0.77
C LYS A 184 5.33 -11.61 -0.78
N GLY A 185 4.60 -12.30 -1.63
CA GLY A 185 3.14 -12.30 -1.65
C GLY A 185 2.57 -13.50 -0.90
N GLU A 186 1.30 -13.43 -0.55
CA GLU A 186 0.58 -14.50 0.16
C GLU A 186 -0.58 -15.03 -0.67
N VAL A 187 -0.70 -16.36 -0.81
CA VAL A 187 -1.86 -17.00 -1.41
C VAL A 187 -2.94 -17.17 -0.36
N LEU A 188 -3.96 -16.30 -0.40
CA LEU A 188 -5.09 -16.32 0.53
C LEU A 188 -6.15 -17.37 0.14
N ARG A 189 -6.22 -17.68 -1.15
CA ARG A 189 -7.12 -18.69 -1.70
C ARG A 189 -6.47 -19.41 -2.88
N GLU A 190 -6.47 -20.71 -2.86
CA GLU A 190 -6.04 -21.51 -4.00
C GLU A 190 -7.11 -21.51 -5.11
N GLY A 191 -6.66 -21.61 -6.38
CA GLY A 191 -7.53 -21.63 -7.54
C GLY A 191 -6.76 -22.01 -8.81
N SER A 192 -7.50 -22.19 -9.93
CA SER A 192 -6.93 -22.65 -11.20
C SER A 192 -7.46 -21.94 -12.44
N ASP A 193 -8.56 -21.19 -12.34
CA ASP A 193 -9.23 -20.65 -13.52
C ASP A 193 -8.82 -19.22 -13.84
N VAL A 194 -8.51 -18.43 -12.80
CA VAL A 194 -8.03 -17.06 -12.87
C VAL A 194 -7.26 -16.72 -11.60
N ALA A 195 -6.15 -15.97 -11.70
CA ALA A 195 -5.45 -15.42 -10.54
C ALA A 195 -5.84 -13.96 -10.32
N ILE A 196 -6.23 -13.61 -9.10
CA ILE A 196 -6.54 -12.23 -8.67
C ILE A 196 -5.43 -11.78 -7.74
N ILE A 197 -4.64 -10.79 -8.16
CA ILE A 197 -3.50 -10.24 -7.42
C ILE A 197 -3.89 -8.84 -6.95
N ALA A 198 -4.00 -8.64 -5.65
CA ALA A 198 -4.48 -7.40 -5.07
C ALA A 198 -3.51 -6.83 -4.02
N ASN A 199 -3.60 -5.53 -3.72
CA ASN A 199 -2.93 -4.90 -2.60
C ASN A 199 -3.87 -3.98 -1.81
N GLY A 200 -3.45 -3.62 -0.60
CA GLY A 200 -4.19 -2.69 0.24
C GLY A 200 -5.65 -3.10 0.44
N LEU A 201 -6.54 -2.11 0.43
CA LEU A 201 -7.97 -2.37 0.67
C LEU A 201 -8.63 -3.30 -0.36
N LEU A 202 -8.09 -3.40 -1.58
CA LEU A 202 -8.63 -4.26 -2.62
C LEU A 202 -8.39 -5.76 -2.36
N VAL A 203 -7.55 -6.12 -1.40
CA VAL A 203 -7.35 -7.54 -1.02
C VAL A 203 -8.63 -8.13 -0.44
N TYR A 204 -9.32 -7.42 0.44
CA TYR A 204 -10.57 -7.92 0.99
C TYR A 204 -11.67 -8.02 -0.08
N GLU A 205 -11.75 -7.04 -0.98
CA GLU A 205 -12.65 -7.10 -2.14
C GLU A 205 -12.34 -8.31 -3.06
N ALA A 206 -11.05 -8.66 -3.20
CA ALA A 206 -10.63 -9.84 -3.96
C ALA A 206 -11.01 -11.15 -3.25
N ILE A 207 -10.95 -11.21 -1.90
CA ILE A 207 -11.42 -12.36 -1.11
C ILE A 207 -12.92 -12.56 -1.34
N GLU A 208 -13.73 -11.50 -1.17
CA GLU A 208 -15.19 -11.57 -1.42
C GLU A 208 -15.52 -11.97 -2.87
N ALA A 209 -14.74 -11.43 -3.83
CA ALA A 209 -14.90 -11.82 -5.24
C ALA A 209 -14.60 -13.31 -5.46
N GLY A 210 -13.56 -13.83 -4.81
CA GLY A 210 -13.22 -15.27 -4.86
C GLY A 210 -14.33 -16.18 -4.34
N GLU A 211 -15.01 -15.75 -3.27
CA GLU A 211 -16.18 -16.48 -2.73
C GLU A 211 -17.36 -16.47 -3.72
N LYS A 212 -17.72 -15.29 -4.24
CA LYS A 212 -18.79 -15.14 -5.25
C LYS A 212 -18.50 -15.91 -6.55
N LEU A 213 -17.23 -15.97 -6.95
CA LEU A 213 -16.80 -16.73 -8.14
C LEU A 213 -16.94 -18.24 -7.92
N ALA A 214 -16.62 -18.74 -6.73
CA ALA A 214 -16.78 -20.14 -6.39
C ALA A 214 -18.26 -20.58 -6.46
N GLU A 215 -19.19 -19.75 -5.98
CA GLU A 215 -20.63 -19.98 -6.13
C GLU A 215 -21.06 -20.03 -7.61
N ALA A 216 -20.35 -19.32 -8.47
CA ALA A 216 -20.57 -19.34 -9.92
C ALA A 216 -19.79 -20.43 -10.67
N GLY A 217 -19.10 -21.34 -9.96
CA GLY A 217 -18.32 -22.43 -10.53
C GLY A 217 -16.96 -22.04 -11.11
N ILE A 218 -16.44 -20.86 -10.77
CA ILE A 218 -15.10 -20.37 -11.17
C ILE A 218 -14.17 -20.44 -9.97
N ASN A 219 -13.10 -21.22 -10.11
CA ASN A 219 -12.12 -21.44 -9.05
C ASN A 219 -10.98 -20.41 -9.12
N ALA A 220 -11.19 -19.22 -8.54
CA ALA A 220 -10.23 -18.14 -8.53
C ALA A 220 -9.15 -18.32 -7.46
N MET A 221 -7.87 -18.12 -7.83
CA MET A 221 -6.76 -17.91 -6.91
C MET A 221 -6.78 -16.46 -6.44
N VAL A 222 -6.59 -16.21 -5.13
CA VAL A 222 -6.49 -14.84 -4.58
C VAL A 222 -5.15 -14.66 -3.91
N ILE A 223 -4.42 -13.63 -4.32
CA ILE A 223 -3.08 -13.30 -3.83
C ILE A 223 -3.06 -11.90 -3.26
N ASN A 224 -2.59 -11.78 -2.01
CA ASN A 224 -2.20 -10.51 -1.42
C ASN A 224 -0.76 -10.19 -1.83
N MET A 225 -0.56 -9.05 -2.50
CA MET A 225 0.74 -8.55 -2.95
C MET A 225 1.04 -7.22 -2.28
N ALA A 226 1.27 -7.25 -0.96
CA ALA A 226 1.52 -6.04 -0.20
C ALA A 226 2.82 -5.33 -0.59
N THR A 227 3.86 -6.05 -1.02
CA THR A 227 5.07 -5.44 -1.58
C THR A 227 4.95 -5.29 -3.09
N ILE A 228 4.89 -4.04 -3.57
CA ILE A 228 4.78 -3.72 -4.98
C ILE A 228 6.18 -3.67 -5.62
N LYS A 229 7.17 -3.27 -4.82
CA LYS A 229 8.59 -3.27 -5.20
C LYS A 229 9.47 -3.58 -3.97
N PRO A 230 10.29 -4.64 -4.01
CA PRO A 230 10.38 -5.63 -5.10
C PRO A 230 9.10 -6.47 -5.22
N LEU A 231 8.73 -6.83 -6.44
CA LEU A 231 7.59 -7.72 -6.70
C LEU A 231 8.00 -9.17 -6.43
N ASP A 232 7.10 -10.00 -5.89
CA ASP A 232 7.30 -11.46 -5.84
C ASP A 232 7.12 -12.06 -7.25
N GLU A 233 8.17 -11.99 -8.05
CA GLU A 233 8.16 -12.48 -9.43
C GLU A 233 7.86 -13.99 -9.52
N GLU A 234 8.36 -14.77 -8.57
CA GLU A 234 8.19 -16.22 -8.55
C GLU A 234 6.71 -16.58 -8.36
N LEU A 235 6.04 -15.94 -7.40
CA LEU A 235 4.63 -16.16 -7.12
C LEU A 235 3.75 -15.70 -8.29
N VAL A 236 4.02 -14.52 -8.87
CA VAL A 236 3.27 -14.02 -10.05
C VAL A 236 3.41 -14.96 -11.24
N LEU A 237 4.63 -15.44 -11.53
CA LEU A 237 4.88 -16.39 -12.63
C LEU A 237 4.21 -17.75 -12.38
N ALA A 238 4.24 -18.24 -11.13
CA ALA A 238 3.58 -19.48 -10.76
C ALA A 238 2.05 -19.38 -10.93
N ALA A 239 1.47 -18.29 -10.47
CA ALA A 239 0.04 -18.02 -10.60
C ALA A 239 -0.39 -17.91 -12.08
N ALA A 240 0.37 -17.16 -12.88
CA ALA A 240 0.11 -17.02 -14.31
C ALA A 240 0.18 -18.35 -15.07
N LYS A 241 1.20 -19.16 -14.79
CA LYS A 241 1.32 -20.51 -15.39
C LYS A 241 0.19 -21.45 -14.99
N LYS A 242 -0.25 -21.38 -13.73
CA LYS A 242 -1.32 -22.24 -13.20
C LYS A 242 -2.71 -21.85 -13.72
N CYS A 243 -3.01 -20.55 -13.74
CA CYS A 243 -4.35 -20.05 -14.05
C CYS A 243 -4.51 -19.58 -15.51
N GLY A 244 -3.42 -19.25 -16.22
CA GLY A 244 -3.44 -18.78 -17.61
C GLY A 244 -4.05 -17.40 -17.81
N LYS A 245 -4.59 -16.77 -16.77
CA LYS A 245 -5.28 -15.49 -16.79
C LYS A 245 -5.05 -14.78 -15.45
N VAL A 246 -4.86 -13.45 -15.49
CA VAL A 246 -4.56 -12.66 -14.29
C VAL A 246 -5.46 -11.44 -14.23
N ILE A 247 -5.92 -11.10 -13.04
CA ILE A 247 -6.56 -9.82 -12.72
C ILE A 247 -5.70 -9.15 -11.65
N THR A 248 -5.37 -7.87 -11.83
CA THR A 248 -4.72 -7.07 -10.79
C THR A 248 -5.71 -6.06 -10.22
N CYS A 249 -5.67 -5.84 -8.90
CA CYS A 249 -6.60 -4.96 -8.21
C CYS A 249 -5.83 -4.02 -7.28
N GLU A 250 -5.95 -2.72 -7.52
CA GLU A 250 -5.26 -1.69 -6.76
C GLU A 250 -6.09 -0.41 -6.64
N GLU A 251 -6.02 0.26 -5.51
CA GLU A 251 -6.60 1.59 -5.32
C GLU A 251 -5.61 2.66 -5.79
N HIS A 252 -5.28 2.63 -7.07
CA HIS A 252 -4.28 3.46 -7.74
C HIS A 252 -4.65 3.57 -9.21
N SER A 253 -4.04 4.51 -9.94
CA SER A 253 -4.12 4.54 -11.40
C SER A 253 -3.68 3.19 -11.98
N VAL A 254 -4.34 2.74 -13.04
CA VAL A 254 -3.88 1.57 -13.82
C VAL A 254 -2.51 1.81 -14.47
N ILE A 255 -2.03 3.07 -14.47
CA ILE A 255 -0.73 3.48 -15.03
C ILE A 255 0.32 3.50 -13.90
N GLY A 256 1.37 2.72 -14.03
CA GLY A 256 2.55 2.75 -13.14
C GLY A 256 2.43 1.97 -11.83
N GLY A 257 1.27 1.42 -11.48
CA GLY A 257 1.03 0.71 -10.22
C GLY A 257 1.40 -0.78 -10.24
N LEU A 258 0.71 -1.57 -9.39
CA LEU A 258 0.84 -3.02 -9.31
C LEU A 258 0.53 -3.70 -10.64
N GLY A 259 -0.56 -3.27 -11.30
CA GLY A 259 -0.98 -3.86 -12.58
C GLY A 259 0.09 -3.76 -13.64
N GLU A 260 0.77 -2.63 -13.78
CA GLU A 260 1.88 -2.50 -14.74
C GLU A 260 3.13 -3.27 -14.32
N ALA A 261 3.42 -3.39 -13.02
CA ALA A 261 4.51 -4.24 -12.54
C ALA A 261 4.30 -5.70 -12.96
N VAL A 262 3.08 -6.21 -12.75
CA VAL A 262 2.69 -7.57 -13.16
C VAL A 262 2.70 -7.72 -14.69
N CYS A 263 2.13 -6.75 -15.43
CA CYS A 263 2.13 -6.77 -16.90
C CYS A 263 3.55 -6.79 -17.47
N GLY A 264 4.45 -5.94 -16.96
CA GLY A 264 5.84 -5.90 -17.39
C GLY A 264 6.55 -7.25 -17.20
N LEU A 265 6.45 -7.83 -15.99
CA LEU A 265 7.01 -9.15 -15.71
C LEU A 265 6.44 -10.23 -16.64
N LEU A 266 5.12 -10.28 -16.77
CA LEU A 266 4.47 -11.33 -17.55
C LEU A 266 4.74 -11.20 -19.05
N SER A 267 4.81 -9.99 -19.60
CA SER A 267 5.11 -9.78 -21.02
C SER A 267 6.50 -10.28 -21.39
N GLU A 268 7.47 -10.21 -20.46
CA GLU A 268 8.85 -10.66 -20.70
C GLU A 268 9.05 -12.16 -20.45
N LYS A 269 8.46 -12.69 -19.37
CA LYS A 269 8.80 -14.03 -18.86
C LYS A 269 7.70 -15.10 -19.05
N CYS A 270 6.43 -14.70 -19.13
CA CYS A 270 5.28 -15.61 -19.26
C CYS A 270 4.08 -14.87 -19.85
N PRO A 271 4.03 -14.63 -21.19
CA PRO A 271 2.97 -13.87 -21.81
C PRO A 271 1.57 -14.38 -21.44
N THR A 272 0.82 -13.56 -20.73
CA THR A 272 -0.47 -13.92 -20.12
C THR A 272 -1.42 -12.75 -20.26
N ILE A 273 -2.72 -13.03 -20.46
CA ILE A 273 -3.75 -11.98 -20.48
C ILE A 273 -3.91 -11.42 -19.08
N VAL A 274 -3.75 -10.11 -18.92
CA VAL A 274 -3.94 -9.39 -17.67
C VAL A 274 -5.07 -8.37 -17.80
N LYS A 275 -6.06 -8.45 -16.92
CA LYS A 275 -7.08 -7.40 -16.74
C LYS A 275 -6.71 -6.58 -15.51
N ARG A 276 -6.55 -5.27 -15.68
CA ARG A 276 -6.22 -4.36 -14.56
C ARG A 276 -7.50 -3.71 -14.03
N ILE A 277 -7.68 -3.72 -12.71
CA ILE A 277 -8.72 -3.01 -11.97
C ILE A 277 -8.01 -1.96 -11.12
N GLY A 278 -8.31 -0.71 -11.39
CA GLY A 278 -7.75 0.49 -10.79
C GLY A 278 -8.47 1.72 -11.33
N VAL A 279 -7.97 2.90 -11.02
CA VAL A 279 -8.49 4.17 -11.55
C VAL A 279 -8.05 4.34 -13.02
N ASN A 280 -9.01 4.52 -13.93
CA ASN A 280 -8.79 4.49 -15.39
C ASN A 280 -8.49 5.89 -15.95
N ASP A 281 -7.28 6.41 -15.72
CA ASP A 281 -6.78 7.69 -16.28
C ASP A 281 -7.78 8.85 -16.09
N GLU A 282 -8.30 8.98 -14.90
CA GLU A 282 -9.25 10.01 -14.50
C GLU A 282 -8.96 10.51 -13.09
N PHE A 283 -9.28 11.77 -12.82
CA PHE A 283 -9.19 12.31 -11.47
C PHE A 283 -10.35 11.83 -10.61
N GLY A 284 -10.09 11.69 -9.31
CA GLY A 284 -11.13 11.49 -8.33
C GLY A 284 -11.97 12.77 -8.11
N HIS A 285 -12.93 12.68 -7.22
CA HIS A 285 -13.77 13.81 -6.79
C HIS A 285 -14.25 13.61 -5.36
N SER A 286 -14.84 14.65 -4.76
CA SER A 286 -15.39 14.58 -3.40
C SER A 286 -16.62 13.68 -3.34
N GLY A 287 -16.72 12.87 -2.31
CA GLY A 287 -17.84 11.99 -2.04
C GLY A 287 -17.59 11.03 -0.89
N PRO A 288 -18.60 10.28 -0.42
CA PRO A 288 -18.40 9.23 0.57
C PRO A 288 -17.46 8.14 0.01
N ALA A 289 -16.45 7.76 0.80
CA ALA A 289 -15.39 6.85 0.35
C ALA A 289 -15.90 5.56 -0.30
N LYS A 290 -16.92 4.92 0.30
CA LYS A 290 -17.50 3.66 -0.23
C LYS A 290 -18.22 3.84 -1.57
N ASP A 291 -18.88 5.00 -1.75
CA ASP A 291 -19.59 5.29 -2.99
C ASP A 291 -18.59 5.55 -4.11
N LEU A 292 -17.49 6.27 -3.81
CA LEU A 292 -16.39 6.49 -4.73
C LEU A 292 -15.74 5.16 -5.16
N LEU A 293 -15.39 4.29 -4.21
CA LEU A 293 -14.83 2.98 -4.56
C LEU A 293 -15.74 2.21 -5.52
N LYS A 294 -17.04 2.19 -5.26
CA LYS A 294 -18.02 1.55 -6.14
C LYS A 294 -18.11 2.23 -7.50
N GLN A 295 -18.14 3.56 -7.54
CA GLN A 295 -18.20 4.34 -8.78
C GLN A 295 -16.99 4.11 -9.68
N PHE A 296 -15.79 4.05 -9.09
CA PHE A 296 -14.54 3.76 -9.82
C PHE A 296 -14.32 2.26 -10.08
N GLY A 297 -15.30 1.40 -9.74
CA GLY A 297 -15.20 -0.04 -9.97
C GLY A 297 -14.18 -0.75 -9.08
N LEU A 298 -13.80 -0.14 -7.95
CA LEU A 298 -12.86 -0.69 -6.98
C LEU A 298 -13.60 -1.53 -5.93
N CYS A 299 -14.30 -2.58 -6.38
CA CYS A 299 -15.17 -3.42 -5.55
C CYS A 299 -15.22 -4.86 -6.05
N SER A 300 -15.65 -5.78 -5.17
CA SER A 300 -15.74 -7.21 -5.46
C SER A 300 -16.61 -7.54 -6.66
N ASP A 301 -17.72 -6.82 -6.89
CA ASP A 301 -18.61 -7.08 -8.01
C ASP A 301 -17.91 -6.82 -9.35
N ARG A 302 -17.09 -5.77 -9.47
CA ARG A 302 -16.32 -5.49 -10.69
C ARG A 302 -15.24 -6.54 -10.93
N ILE A 303 -14.62 -7.06 -9.86
CA ILE A 303 -13.66 -8.16 -9.95
C ILE A 303 -14.34 -9.42 -10.49
N VAL A 304 -15.53 -9.74 -9.98
CA VAL A 304 -16.35 -10.88 -10.46
C VAL A 304 -16.71 -10.75 -11.92
N GLU A 305 -17.15 -9.55 -12.37
CA GLU A 305 -17.44 -9.30 -13.79
C GLU A 305 -16.21 -9.54 -14.67
N ALA A 306 -15.07 -8.97 -14.31
CA ALA A 306 -13.81 -9.11 -15.04
C ALA A 306 -13.35 -10.59 -15.11
N ALA A 307 -13.51 -11.35 -14.03
CA ALA A 307 -13.18 -12.77 -14.02
C ALA A 307 -14.11 -13.58 -14.94
N LYS A 308 -15.42 -13.32 -14.90
CA LYS A 308 -16.38 -13.95 -15.80
C LYS A 308 -16.14 -13.63 -17.27
N GLU A 309 -15.70 -12.39 -17.59
CA GLU A 309 -15.31 -12.01 -18.95
C GLU A 309 -14.10 -12.81 -19.44
N LEU A 310 -13.08 -12.98 -18.59
CA LEU A 310 -11.87 -13.72 -18.94
C LEU A 310 -12.09 -15.24 -19.00
N CYS A 311 -13.04 -15.78 -18.24
CA CYS A 311 -13.28 -17.24 -18.15
C CYS A 311 -14.31 -17.77 -19.16
N LYS A 312 -14.91 -16.90 -19.99
CA LYS A 312 -15.71 -17.30 -21.16
C LYS A 312 -14.83 -17.88 -22.26
#